data_bfb3a2b0a1648cb1108b276e39391465
#
_entry.id   bfb3a2b0a1648cb1108b276e39391465
#
_cell.length_a   1.000
_cell.length_b   1.000
_cell.length_c   1.000
_cell.angle_alpha   90.00
_cell.angle_beta   90.00
_cell.angle_gamma   90.00
#
_symmetry.space_group_name_H-M   'P 1'
#
loop_
_entity.id
_entity.type
_entity.pdbx_description
1 polymer ?
#
loop_
_entity_poly.entity_id
_entity_poly.type
_entity_poly.pdbx_seq_one_letter_code
_entity_poly.pdbx_strand_id
1 'polypeptide(L)'
;MDPMLRRTVILPLLLAAAAHFGCSTPPPPRTSYQDPITAIRLYVDDRAQSSHQHPADISPEQMAKVLGGLRVFPRSGFIGSLISGQASPKPAFASTEIQALAPRLSRAFTEAKPDELVTFYRRFSDNNTGLAVTSGGM
;
A
#
# COMPACT_ATOMS: atom_id res chain seq x y z
N MET A 1 -35.06 8.60 -49.02
CA MET A 1 -34.28 8.85 -47.78
C MET A 1 -32.91 9.29 -48.20
N ASP A 2 -32.62 10.59 -48.07
CA ASP A 2 -31.42 11.19 -48.58
C ASP A 2 -30.15 10.70 -47.89
N PRO A 3 -29.12 10.29 -48.60
CA PRO A 3 -27.88 9.82 -48.04
C PRO A 3 -27.14 10.90 -47.21
N MET A 4 -27.45 12.17 -47.42
CA MET A 4 -26.91 13.29 -46.67
C MET A 4 -27.44 13.33 -45.21
N LEU A 5 -28.70 12.95 -45.00
CA LEU A 5 -29.30 12.97 -43.66
C LEU A 5 -28.71 11.88 -42.72
N ARG A 6 -28.27 10.76 -43.32
CA ARG A 6 -27.59 9.68 -42.55
C ARG A 6 -26.21 10.06 -42.03
N ARG A 7 -25.46 10.86 -42.78
CA ARG A 7 -24.11 11.28 -42.41
C ARG A 7 -24.12 12.30 -41.27
N THR A 8 -25.13 13.15 -41.19
CA THR A 8 -25.23 14.22 -40.19
C THR A 8 -25.66 13.71 -38.82
N VAL A 9 -26.36 12.57 -38.74
CA VAL A 9 -26.80 11.98 -37.46
C VAL A 9 -25.74 11.06 -36.83
N ILE A 10 -24.92 10.41 -37.67
CA ILE A 10 -23.89 9.48 -37.17
C ILE A 10 -22.72 10.22 -36.49
N LEU A 11 -22.35 11.40 -37.01
CA LEU A 11 -21.21 12.17 -36.49
C LEU A 11 -21.40 12.67 -35.04
N PRO A 12 -22.55 13.26 -34.65
CA PRO A 12 -22.78 13.65 -33.25
C PRO A 12 -22.96 12.46 -32.31
N LEU A 13 -23.43 11.31 -32.79
CA LEU A 13 -23.57 10.10 -31.99
C LEU A 13 -22.21 9.50 -31.63
N LEU A 14 -21.24 9.54 -32.54
CA LEU A 14 -19.86 9.10 -32.31
C LEU A 14 -19.10 10.05 -31.35
N LEU A 15 -19.37 11.35 -31.44
CA LEU A 15 -18.76 12.33 -30.53
C LEU A 15 -19.28 12.20 -29.10
N ALA A 16 -20.57 11.86 -28.93
CA ALA A 16 -21.15 11.62 -27.58
C ALA A 16 -20.62 10.35 -26.91
N ALA A 17 -20.25 9.32 -27.66
CA ALA A 17 -19.67 8.09 -27.12
C ALA A 17 -18.23 8.26 -26.58
N ALA A 18 -17.47 9.21 -27.12
CA ALA A 18 -16.09 9.47 -26.69
C ALA A 18 -15.97 10.20 -25.34
N ALA A 19 -17.04 10.83 -24.86
CA ALA A 19 -17.05 11.60 -23.61
C ALA A 19 -17.14 10.73 -22.33
N HIS A 20 -17.29 9.41 -22.47
CA HIS A 20 -17.50 8.50 -21.32
C HIS A 20 -16.23 7.76 -20.86
N PHE A 21 -15.09 7.97 -21.52
CA PHE A 21 -13.80 7.48 -21.03
C PHE A 21 -13.19 8.48 -20.02
N GLY A 22 -13.92 8.78 -18.96
CA GLY A 22 -13.36 9.47 -17.83
C GLY A 22 -12.35 8.55 -17.13
N CYS A 23 -11.07 8.94 -17.08
CA CYS A 23 -10.11 8.31 -16.20
C CYS A 23 -10.63 8.47 -14.77
N SER A 24 -11.18 7.41 -14.17
CA SER A 24 -11.56 7.41 -12.78
C SER A 24 -10.29 7.50 -11.94
N THR A 25 -10.04 8.66 -11.34
CA THR A 25 -8.98 8.81 -10.36
C THR A 25 -9.31 7.92 -9.15
N PRO A 26 -8.38 7.07 -8.69
CA PRO A 26 -8.64 6.25 -7.53
C PRO A 26 -8.98 7.12 -6.31
N PRO A 27 -9.87 6.66 -5.43
CA PRO A 27 -10.26 7.43 -4.25
C PRO A 27 -9.05 7.69 -3.35
N PRO A 28 -9.02 8.83 -2.64
CA PRO A 28 -7.92 9.13 -1.74
C PRO A 28 -7.84 8.09 -0.62
N PRO A 29 -6.62 7.75 -0.14
CA PRO A 29 -6.44 6.78 0.91
C PRO A 29 -7.06 7.26 2.23
N ARG A 30 -7.66 6.33 2.99
CA ARG A 30 -8.11 6.59 4.35
C ARG A 30 -6.92 6.51 5.30
N THR A 31 -6.85 7.40 6.28
CA THR A 31 -5.80 7.38 7.31
C THR A 31 -6.36 6.69 8.55
N SER A 32 -5.76 5.54 8.95
CA SER A 32 -6.09 4.86 10.19
C SER A 32 -5.29 5.44 11.36
N TYR A 33 -4.02 5.80 11.11
CA TYR A 33 -3.16 6.43 12.12
C TYR A 33 -2.16 7.38 11.46
N GLN A 34 -1.83 8.49 12.14
CA GLN A 34 -0.78 9.41 11.72
C GLN A 34 -0.17 10.14 12.91
N ASP A 35 1.16 10.19 12.95
CA ASP A 35 1.98 11.04 13.79
C ASP A 35 3.09 11.70 12.93
N PRO A 36 3.99 12.55 13.50
CA PRO A 36 5.02 13.23 12.70
C PRO A 36 5.99 12.32 11.94
N ILE A 37 6.17 11.07 12.40
CA ILE A 37 7.13 10.11 11.82
C ILE A 37 6.48 8.86 11.26
N THR A 38 5.21 8.60 11.57
CA THR A 38 4.53 7.35 11.22
C THR A 38 3.17 7.64 10.59
N ALA A 39 2.81 6.94 9.53
CA ALA A 39 1.47 6.94 8.99
C ALA A 39 1.02 5.53 8.60
N ILE A 40 -0.22 5.18 8.95
CA ILE A 40 -0.89 3.95 8.52
C ILE A 40 -2.08 4.37 7.66
N ARG A 41 -2.09 3.93 6.42
CA ARG A 41 -3.11 4.30 5.43
C ARG A 41 -3.71 3.06 4.79
N LEU A 42 -4.97 3.18 4.43
CA LEU A 42 -5.76 2.17 3.74
C LEU A 42 -5.98 2.66 2.32
N TYR A 43 -5.41 1.96 1.35
CA TYR A 43 -5.51 2.26 -0.08
C TYR A 43 -6.42 1.27 -0.75
N VAL A 44 -7.31 1.73 -1.60
CA VAL A 44 -8.04 0.82 -2.50
C VAL A 44 -7.05 0.18 -3.47
N ASP A 45 -7.05 -1.15 -3.52
CA ASP A 45 -6.24 -1.91 -4.45
C ASP A 45 -7.02 -2.18 -5.74
N ASP A 46 -6.84 -1.33 -6.71
CA ASP A 46 -7.43 -1.43 -8.05
C ASP A 46 -6.87 -2.61 -8.88
N ARG A 47 -5.78 -3.23 -8.42
CA ARG A 47 -5.13 -4.38 -9.06
C ARG A 47 -5.57 -5.72 -8.47
N ALA A 48 -6.25 -5.71 -7.33
CA ALA A 48 -6.73 -6.92 -6.70
C ALA A 48 -7.82 -7.55 -7.58
N GLN A 49 -7.49 -8.62 -8.27
CA GLN A 49 -8.47 -9.46 -8.99
C GLN A 49 -9.33 -10.29 -8.02
N SER A 50 -8.92 -10.37 -6.77
CA SER A 50 -9.65 -11.01 -5.67
C SER A 50 -9.63 -10.09 -4.44
N SER A 51 -10.71 -10.11 -3.67
CA SER A 51 -10.77 -9.39 -2.41
C SER A 51 -9.72 -9.90 -1.43
N HIS A 52 -9.08 -9.00 -0.70
CA HIS A 52 -8.23 -9.36 0.42
C HIS A 52 -9.06 -9.97 1.56
N GLN A 53 -8.41 -10.74 2.44
CA GLN A 53 -9.07 -11.32 3.62
C GLN A 53 -9.23 -10.26 4.73
N HIS A 54 -9.80 -9.11 4.39
CA HIS A 54 -10.13 -8.06 5.34
C HIS A 54 -11.65 -8.00 5.56
N PRO A 55 -12.10 -7.55 6.74
CA PRO A 55 -11.32 -7.24 7.96
C PRO A 55 -10.65 -8.48 8.55
N ALA A 56 -9.42 -8.32 9.04
CA ALA A 56 -8.67 -9.40 9.70
C ALA A 56 -8.53 -9.11 11.19
N ASP A 57 -8.96 -10.07 12.01
CA ASP A 57 -8.84 -9.99 13.47
C ASP A 57 -7.48 -10.56 13.89
N ILE A 58 -6.48 -9.68 13.95
CA ILE A 58 -5.12 -10.00 14.37
C ILE A 58 -4.89 -9.30 15.71
N SER A 59 -4.67 -10.06 16.78
CA SER A 59 -4.42 -9.44 18.08
C SER A 59 -3.11 -8.63 18.10
N PRO A 60 -2.98 -7.61 18.96
CA PRO A 60 -1.73 -6.85 19.11
C PRO A 60 -0.52 -7.74 19.42
N GLU A 61 -0.71 -8.82 20.16
CA GLU A 61 0.37 -9.78 20.50
C GLU A 61 0.80 -10.59 19.28
N GLN A 62 -0.15 -11.00 18.44
CA GLN A 62 0.15 -11.68 17.17
C GLN A 62 0.87 -10.71 16.22
N MET A 63 0.39 -9.48 16.10
CA MET A 63 1.02 -8.45 15.30
C MET A 63 2.45 -8.15 15.79
N ALA A 64 2.67 -8.09 17.09
CA ALA A 64 4.00 -7.90 17.68
C ALA A 64 4.96 -9.05 17.30
N LYS A 65 4.49 -10.30 17.29
CA LYS A 65 5.29 -11.45 16.84
C LYS A 65 5.67 -11.33 15.37
N VAL A 66 4.72 -10.92 14.51
CA VAL A 66 4.98 -10.70 13.07
C VAL A 66 6.04 -9.62 12.88
N LEU A 67 5.88 -8.45 13.51
CA LEU A 67 6.84 -7.35 13.43
C LEU A 67 8.22 -7.74 13.98
N GLY A 68 8.27 -8.50 15.07
CA GLY A 68 9.51 -9.01 15.67
C GLY A 68 10.24 -10.03 14.79
N GLY A 69 9.53 -10.70 13.89
CA GLY A 69 10.09 -11.62 12.89
C GLY A 69 10.70 -10.94 11.68
N LEU A 70 10.35 -9.68 11.40
CA LEU A 70 10.83 -8.98 10.21
C LEU A 70 12.32 -8.64 10.29
N ARG A 71 13.04 -8.92 9.21
CA ARG A 71 14.47 -8.66 9.09
C ARG A 71 14.76 -7.79 7.87
N VAL A 72 15.67 -6.85 8.02
CA VAL A 72 16.19 -6.01 6.95
C VAL A 72 17.57 -6.51 6.57
N PHE A 73 17.76 -6.75 5.29
CA PHE A 73 19.07 -7.04 4.72
C PHE A 73 19.67 -5.72 4.24
N PRO A 74 20.76 -5.24 4.88
CA PRO A 74 21.45 -4.04 4.42
C PRO A 74 21.94 -4.28 2.99
N ARG A 75 21.62 -3.36 2.07
CA ARG A 75 22.21 -3.37 0.74
C ARG A 75 23.68 -2.94 0.87
N SER A 76 24.59 -3.89 1.01
CA SER A 76 25.98 -3.66 0.71
C SER A 76 26.11 -3.48 -0.81
N GLY A 77 26.68 -2.37 -1.27
CA GLY A 77 27.02 -2.22 -2.68
C GLY A 77 27.94 -3.37 -3.13
N PHE A 78 28.01 -3.64 -4.45
CA PHE A 78 28.80 -4.74 -5.02
C PHE A 78 30.23 -4.84 -4.46
N ILE A 79 30.91 -3.70 -4.26
CA ILE A 79 32.26 -3.64 -3.68
C ILE A 79 32.24 -3.98 -2.18
N GLY A 80 31.23 -3.53 -1.44
CA GLY A 80 31.10 -3.84 0.00
C GLY A 80 30.85 -5.32 0.27
N SER A 81 30.09 -6.00 -0.58
CA SER A 81 29.80 -7.44 -0.44
C SER A 81 31.03 -8.31 -0.71
N LEU A 82 31.95 -7.86 -1.57
CA LEU A 82 33.21 -8.56 -1.86
C LEU A 82 34.24 -8.45 -0.72
N ILE A 83 34.21 -7.34 0.03
CA ILE A 83 35.20 -7.08 1.10
C ILE A 83 34.70 -7.56 2.46
N SER A 84 33.41 -7.38 2.77
CA SER A 84 32.85 -7.58 4.12
C SER A 84 32.00 -8.85 4.26
N GLY A 85 31.80 -9.63 3.18
CA GLY A 85 30.85 -10.72 3.16
C GLY A 85 29.38 -10.24 3.16
N GLN A 86 28.44 -11.17 3.17
CA GLN A 86 27.01 -10.83 3.24
C GLN A 86 26.70 -10.22 4.61
N ALA A 87 26.17 -9.01 4.61
CA ALA A 87 25.74 -8.34 5.84
C ALA A 87 24.64 -9.18 6.53
N SER A 88 24.82 -9.44 7.82
CA SER A 88 23.83 -10.19 8.61
C SER A 88 22.48 -9.44 8.68
N PRO A 89 21.36 -10.16 8.58
CA PRO A 89 20.05 -9.54 8.67
C PRO A 89 19.84 -8.92 10.06
N LYS A 90 19.34 -7.69 10.07
CA LYS A 90 19.05 -6.95 11.32
C LYS A 90 17.54 -6.91 11.56
N PRO A 91 17.07 -6.85 12.83
CA PRO A 91 15.67 -6.59 13.12
C PRO A 91 15.20 -5.32 12.40
N ALA A 92 14.01 -5.40 11.78
CA ALA A 92 13.42 -4.26 11.10
C ALA A 92 12.95 -3.17 12.07
N PHE A 93 12.57 -3.58 13.30
CA PHE A 93 12.01 -2.72 14.34
C PHE A 93 12.67 -3.00 15.69
N ALA A 94 12.85 -1.95 16.49
CA ALA A 94 13.22 -2.07 17.88
C ALA A 94 12.02 -2.55 18.73
N SER A 95 12.27 -3.17 19.89
CA SER A 95 11.20 -3.68 20.76
C SER A 95 10.20 -2.60 21.18
N THR A 96 10.67 -1.40 21.47
CA THR A 96 9.81 -0.24 21.82
C THR A 96 8.92 0.20 20.66
N GLU A 97 9.43 0.10 19.44
CA GLU A 97 8.68 0.40 18.23
C GLU A 97 7.59 -0.64 17.97
N ILE A 98 7.91 -1.92 18.15
CA ILE A 98 6.94 -3.01 18.02
C ILE A 98 5.78 -2.81 19.00
N GLN A 99 6.07 -2.48 20.28
CA GLN A 99 5.04 -2.22 21.27
C GLN A 99 4.11 -1.05 20.89
N ALA A 100 4.66 -0.02 20.26
CA ALA A 100 3.89 1.13 19.81
C ALA A 100 3.08 0.86 18.53
N LEU A 101 3.63 0.08 17.60
CA LEU A 101 3.06 -0.16 16.27
C LEU A 101 2.04 -1.30 16.24
N ALA A 102 2.28 -2.37 17.01
CA ALA A 102 1.45 -3.57 16.97
C ALA A 102 -0.05 -3.29 17.21
N PRO A 103 -0.47 -2.54 18.24
CA PRO A 103 -1.89 -2.24 18.45
C PRO A 103 -2.48 -1.36 17.34
N ARG A 104 -1.69 -0.46 16.75
CA ARG A 104 -2.14 0.44 15.69
C ARG A 104 -2.34 -0.31 14.37
N LEU A 105 -1.43 -1.20 14.02
CA LEU A 105 -1.56 -2.06 12.84
C LEU A 105 -2.68 -3.08 13.02
N SER A 106 -2.79 -3.72 14.17
CA SER A 106 -3.91 -4.61 14.51
C SER A 106 -5.25 -3.93 14.23
N ARG A 107 -5.43 -2.70 14.74
CA ARG A 107 -6.62 -1.90 14.48
C ARG A 107 -6.82 -1.60 12.99
N ALA A 108 -5.76 -1.23 12.27
CA ALA A 108 -5.85 -0.93 10.84
C ALA A 108 -6.32 -2.14 10.03
N PHE A 109 -5.88 -3.37 10.38
CA PHE A 109 -6.34 -4.60 9.74
C PHE A 109 -7.81 -4.91 10.03
N THR A 110 -8.31 -4.57 11.22
CA THR A 110 -9.73 -4.69 11.56
C THR A 110 -10.59 -3.64 10.85
N GLU A 111 -10.05 -2.44 10.58
CA GLU A 111 -10.75 -1.35 9.90
C GLU A 111 -10.70 -1.46 8.36
N ALA A 112 -9.77 -2.25 7.82
CA ALA A 112 -9.59 -2.40 6.38
C ALA A 112 -10.77 -3.12 5.73
N LYS A 113 -11.17 -2.64 4.56
CA LYS A 113 -12.18 -3.28 3.72
C LYS A 113 -11.55 -4.37 2.84
N PRO A 114 -12.36 -5.30 2.27
CA PRO A 114 -11.85 -6.37 1.42
C PRO A 114 -11.08 -5.90 0.17
N ASP A 115 -11.32 -4.67 -0.28
CA ASP A 115 -10.66 -4.04 -1.43
C ASP A 115 -9.51 -3.10 -1.03
N GLU A 116 -9.14 -3.04 0.26
CA GLU A 116 -8.11 -2.12 0.75
C GLU A 116 -6.81 -2.84 1.14
N LEU A 117 -5.69 -2.17 0.88
CA LEU A 117 -4.36 -2.53 1.35
C LEU A 117 -4.01 -1.72 2.59
N VAL A 118 -3.52 -2.37 3.63
CA VAL A 118 -2.93 -1.69 4.80
C VAL A 118 -1.49 -1.34 4.47
N THR A 119 -1.17 -0.06 4.46
CA THR A 119 0.17 0.44 4.15
C THR A 119 0.72 1.22 5.33
N PHE A 120 1.94 0.90 5.70
CA PHE A 120 2.68 1.54 6.78
C PHE A 120 3.84 2.35 6.21
N TYR A 121 3.94 3.60 6.63
CA TYR A 121 5.04 4.51 6.29
C TYR A 121 5.74 4.98 7.54
N ARG A 122 7.06 5.00 7.51
CA ARG A 122 7.87 5.60 8.54
C ARG A 122 8.91 6.53 7.93
N ARG A 123 9.02 7.73 8.47
CA ARG A 123 10.08 8.68 8.11
C ARG A 123 11.27 8.43 9.02
N PHE A 124 12.42 8.14 8.43
CA PHE A 124 13.69 8.08 9.15
C PHE A 124 14.34 9.46 9.11
N SER A 125 14.90 9.91 10.25
CA SER A 125 15.45 11.27 10.40
C SER A 125 16.69 11.54 9.53
N ASP A 126 17.38 10.52 9.06
CA ASP A 126 18.70 10.69 8.45
C ASP A 126 18.75 10.62 6.93
N ASN A 127 17.74 10.18 6.25
CA ASN A 127 17.63 10.26 4.80
C ASN A 127 16.21 9.85 4.39
N ASN A 128 15.52 10.66 3.72
CA ASN A 128 14.28 10.62 2.94
C ASN A 128 13.80 9.24 2.40
N THR A 129 14.19 8.15 3.01
CA THR A 129 13.84 6.77 2.65
C THR A 129 12.68 6.28 3.51
N GLY A 130 11.47 6.45 2.99
CA GLY A 130 10.29 5.80 3.56
C GLY A 130 10.33 4.30 3.28
N LEU A 131 10.25 3.46 4.32
CA LEU A 131 9.96 2.04 4.18
C LEU A 131 8.44 1.86 4.08
N ALA A 132 7.96 1.46 2.92
CA ALA A 132 6.58 1.04 2.75
C ALA A 132 6.50 -0.47 2.96
N VAL A 133 5.78 -0.92 3.98
CA VAL A 133 5.42 -2.32 4.15
C VAL A 133 3.98 -2.47 3.65
N THR A 134 3.82 -3.12 2.52
CA THR A 134 2.52 -3.42 1.94
C THR A 134 2.16 -4.85 2.30
N SER A 135 1.08 -5.05 3.04
CA SER A 135 0.52 -6.40 3.20
C SER A 135 -0.34 -6.71 1.99
N GLY A 136 0.26 -7.34 0.99
CA GLY A 136 -0.50 -8.08 -0.01
C GLY A 136 -0.96 -9.39 0.63
N GLY A 137 -2.23 -9.75 0.48
CA GLY A 137 -2.74 -11.02 0.96
C GLY A 137 -1.99 -12.19 0.35
N MET A 138 -1.70 -13.18 1.17
CA MET A 138 -1.42 -14.55 0.73
C MET A 138 -2.73 -15.24 0.38
#